data_8994f66fb34f00ae9fc64da071890f7c
#
_entry.id   8994f66fb34f00ae9fc64da071890f7c
#
_cell.length_a   1.000
_cell.length_b   1.000
_cell.length_c   1.000
_cell.angle_alpha   90.00
_cell.angle_beta   90.00
_cell.angle_gamma   90.00
#
_symmetry.space_group_name_H-M   'P 1'
#
loop_
_entity.id
_entity.type
_entity.pdbx_description
1 polymer ?
#
loop_
_entity_poly.entity_id
_entity_poly.type
_entity_poly.pdbx_seq_one_letter_code
_entity_poly.pdbx_strand_id
1 'polypeptide(L)'
;MPLKTLNTLLRVVVEQGYPLDKALQQIELDYNPLEDPNPDTTEIATACYSKLYGLLMELLQDEAFGLGQEYHAPPGTFRMMCLFVIHCQNLEQALVRAWEFHDYCDQYRDVPREPSEGPFLDLEAPKVLCLFQRSGSLSADREHVGHANVLLMMFRFYSWLIGRELPLEEVHLGASAPASSEHYE
;
A
#
# COMPACT_ATOMS: atom_id res chain seq x y z
N MET A 1 9.84 13.12 -1.75
CA MET A 1 8.46 12.80 -1.34
C MET A 1 8.11 13.61 -0.10
N PRO A 2 6.81 13.95 0.14
CA PRO A 2 6.43 14.72 1.31
C PRO A 2 6.75 14.02 2.63
N LEU A 3 7.23 14.78 3.61
CA LEU A 3 7.57 14.28 4.94
C LEU A 3 6.35 13.70 5.67
N LYS A 4 5.17 14.25 5.42
CA LYS A 4 3.89 13.75 5.97
C LYS A 4 3.67 12.26 5.72
N THR A 5 4.04 11.78 4.53
CA THR A 5 3.91 10.36 4.18
C THR A 5 4.83 9.49 5.04
N LEU A 6 6.08 9.92 5.26
CA LEU A 6 6.99 9.24 6.18
C LEU A 6 6.45 9.26 7.61
N ASN A 7 5.93 10.41 8.06
CA ASN A 7 5.40 10.58 9.41
C ASN A 7 4.22 9.66 9.70
N THR A 8 3.39 9.34 8.70
CA THR A 8 2.30 8.39 8.86
C THR A 8 2.83 7.00 9.23
N LEU A 9 3.90 6.55 8.59
CA LEU A 9 4.54 5.27 8.91
C LEU A 9 5.32 5.32 10.23
N LEU A 10 6.01 6.42 10.54
CA LEU A 10 6.71 6.57 11.82
C LEU A 10 5.77 6.51 13.03
N ARG A 11 4.56 7.05 12.89
CA ARG A 11 3.54 6.95 13.95
C ARG A 11 3.14 5.51 14.21
N VAL A 12 3.02 4.68 13.17
CA VAL A 12 2.77 3.24 13.34
C VAL A 12 3.88 2.58 14.14
N VAL A 13 5.16 2.89 13.83
CA VAL A 13 6.33 2.39 14.57
C VAL A 13 6.26 2.73 16.07
N VAL A 14 5.96 3.99 16.38
CA VAL A 14 5.84 4.47 17.76
C VAL A 14 4.67 3.84 18.50
N GLU A 15 3.53 3.68 17.84
CA GLU A 15 2.33 3.05 18.41
C GLU A 15 2.56 1.57 18.74
N GLN A 16 3.43 0.89 18.00
CA GLN A 16 3.86 -0.47 18.28
C GLN A 16 4.90 -0.55 19.42
N GLY A 17 5.22 0.58 20.03
CA GLY A 17 6.17 0.65 21.16
C GLY A 17 7.64 0.55 20.77
N TYR A 18 7.97 0.67 19.47
CA TYR A 18 9.37 0.69 19.04
C TYR A 18 9.98 2.09 19.29
N PRO A 19 11.21 2.16 19.85
CA PRO A 19 11.84 3.44 20.15
C PRO A 19 12.08 4.29 18.90
N LEU A 20 11.55 5.52 18.91
CA LEU A 20 11.66 6.44 17.78
C LEU A 20 13.11 6.73 17.40
N ASP A 21 13.99 6.93 18.36
CA ASP A 21 15.43 7.16 18.16
C ASP A 21 16.10 6.04 17.36
N LYS A 22 15.75 4.79 17.66
CA LYS A 22 16.25 3.63 16.90
C LYS A 22 15.69 3.59 15.48
N ALA A 23 14.43 3.92 15.30
CA ALA A 23 13.83 4.01 13.96
C ALA A 23 14.51 5.09 13.13
N LEU A 24 14.74 6.28 13.70
CA LEU A 24 15.43 7.38 13.05
C LEU A 24 16.88 7.02 12.67
N GLN A 25 17.59 6.33 13.56
CA GLN A 25 18.93 5.84 13.27
C GLN A 25 18.96 4.85 12.08
N GLN A 26 18.00 3.93 12.01
CA GLN A 26 17.91 2.96 10.91
C GLN A 26 17.61 3.61 9.56
N ILE A 27 16.79 4.66 9.55
CA ILE A 27 16.49 5.40 8.32
C ILE A 27 17.52 6.50 8.01
N GLU A 28 18.58 6.61 8.85
CA GLU A 28 19.66 7.60 8.72
C GLU A 28 19.14 9.04 8.77
N LEU A 29 18.21 9.31 9.68
CA LEU A 29 17.65 10.64 9.90
C LEU A 29 18.13 11.15 11.27
N ASP A 30 18.74 12.34 11.30
CA ASP A 30 19.39 12.94 12.47
C ASP A 30 18.50 13.95 13.23
N TYR A 31 17.25 14.11 12.80
CA TYR A 31 16.26 14.97 13.44
C TYR A 31 14.92 14.23 13.59
N ASN A 32 14.04 14.76 14.48
CA ASN A 32 12.70 14.21 14.67
C ASN A 32 11.71 14.79 13.65
N PRO A 33 11.32 14.05 12.60
CA PRO A 33 10.44 14.55 11.56
C PRO A 33 8.99 14.74 12.04
N LEU A 34 8.61 14.12 13.18
CA LEU A 34 7.27 14.28 13.76
C LEU A 34 7.06 15.68 14.35
N GLU A 35 8.15 16.42 14.61
CA GLU A 35 8.15 17.78 15.15
C GLU A 35 8.28 18.85 14.06
N ASP A 36 8.39 18.46 12.79
CA ASP A 36 8.47 19.42 11.68
C ASP A 36 7.16 20.21 11.57
N PRO A 37 7.22 21.55 11.59
CA PRO A 37 6.01 22.39 11.54
C PRO A 37 5.33 22.40 10.16
N ASN A 38 6.03 21.95 9.12
CA ASN A 38 5.56 22.00 7.74
C ASN A 38 5.71 20.64 7.02
N PRO A 39 5.17 19.55 7.56
CA PRO A 39 5.40 18.19 7.03
C PRO A 39 4.80 17.99 5.63
N ASP A 40 3.84 18.80 5.23
CA ASP A 40 3.20 18.73 3.90
C ASP A 40 4.12 19.26 2.79
N THR A 41 4.97 20.24 3.10
CA THR A 41 5.87 20.90 2.14
C THR A 41 7.34 20.50 2.27
N THR A 42 7.72 19.94 3.42
CA THR A 42 9.08 19.40 3.61
C THR A 42 9.24 18.13 2.82
N GLU A 43 10.27 18.06 1.98
CA GLU A 43 10.61 16.87 1.21
C GLU A 43 11.68 16.04 1.90
N ILE A 44 11.57 14.72 1.74
CA ILE A 44 12.55 13.75 2.24
C ILE A 44 12.98 12.79 1.13
N ALA A 45 14.19 12.26 1.26
CA ALA A 45 14.71 11.27 0.34
C ALA A 45 13.85 9.98 0.37
N THR A 46 13.48 9.47 -0.79
CA THR A 46 12.70 8.22 -0.93
C THR A 46 13.40 7.03 -0.27
N ALA A 47 14.74 7.07 -0.17
CA ALA A 47 15.51 6.04 0.52
C ALA A 47 15.15 5.90 2.00
N CYS A 48 14.87 7.01 2.71
CA CYS A 48 14.41 6.97 4.11
C CYS A 48 13.08 6.25 4.24
N TYR A 49 12.16 6.53 3.31
CA TYR A 49 10.87 5.84 3.26
C TYR A 49 11.02 4.34 3.02
N SER A 50 11.87 3.93 2.07
CA SER A 50 12.11 2.51 1.78
C SER A 50 12.72 1.77 2.95
N LYS A 51 13.64 2.41 3.71
CA LYS A 51 14.23 1.83 4.93
C LYS A 51 13.19 1.68 6.03
N LEU A 52 12.35 2.70 6.25
CA LEU A 52 11.27 2.65 7.24
C LEU A 52 10.24 1.58 6.90
N TYR A 53 9.94 1.45 5.61
CA TYR A 53 9.06 0.42 5.08
C TYR A 53 9.58 -0.99 5.40
N GLY A 54 10.87 -1.25 5.17
CA GLY A 54 11.52 -2.52 5.54
C GLY A 54 11.46 -2.79 7.04
N LEU A 55 11.75 -1.77 7.87
CA LEU A 55 11.66 -1.87 9.32
C LEU A 55 10.25 -2.25 9.78
N LEU A 56 9.23 -1.59 9.24
CA LEU A 56 7.84 -1.88 9.58
C LEU A 56 7.44 -3.31 9.22
N MET A 57 7.84 -3.80 8.05
CA MET A 57 7.59 -5.21 7.67
C MET A 57 8.19 -6.18 8.68
N GLU A 58 9.42 -5.93 9.14
CA GLU A 58 10.06 -6.77 10.14
C GLU A 58 9.37 -6.70 11.50
N LEU A 59 8.98 -5.51 11.95
CA LEU A 59 8.34 -5.31 13.25
C LEU A 59 6.94 -5.89 13.31
N LEU A 60 6.15 -5.63 12.28
CA LEU A 60 4.74 -6.03 12.27
C LEU A 60 4.56 -7.46 11.75
N GLN A 61 5.57 -8.05 11.11
CA GLN A 61 5.44 -9.30 10.37
C GLN A 61 4.25 -9.23 9.38
N ASP A 62 3.99 -8.05 8.83
CA ASP A 62 2.84 -7.73 8.00
C ASP A 62 3.26 -6.86 6.79
N GLU A 63 3.09 -7.38 5.58
CA GLU A 63 3.34 -6.65 4.33
C GLU A 63 2.31 -5.55 4.05
N ALA A 64 1.19 -5.53 4.79
CA ALA A 64 0.19 -4.46 4.75
C ALA A 64 0.45 -3.34 5.79
N PHE A 65 1.49 -3.43 6.62
CA PHE A 65 1.95 -2.45 7.64
C PHE A 65 0.90 -2.05 8.68
N GLY A 66 -0.04 -2.92 9.00
CA GLY A 66 -1.17 -2.54 9.84
C GLY A 66 -2.04 -1.42 9.23
N LEU A 67 -1.80 -1.05 7.96
CA LEU A 67 -2.64 -0.13 7.20
C LEU A 67 -3.85 -0.85 6.61
N GLY A 68 -3.88 -2.18 6.66
CA GLY A 68 -5.04 -3.00 6.39
C GLY A 68 -5.71 -3.37 7.71
N GLN A 69 -6.91 -2.90 7.97
CA GLN A 69 -7.55 -3.06 9.28
C GLN A 69 -7.80 -4.50 9.70
N GLU A 70 -8.10 -5.32 8.75
CA GLU A 70 -8.50 -6.72 8.97
C GLU A 70 -7.64 -7.68 8.15
N TYR A 71 -6.68 -7.14 7.41
CA TYR A 71 -5.80 -7.94 6.56
C TYR A 71 -4.38 -7.89 7.08
N HIS A 72 -3.96 -8.99 7.62
CA HIS A 72 -2.56 -9.26 7.91
C HIS A 72 -1.99 -10.06 6.73
N ALA A 73 -1.01 -9.49 6.04
CA ALA A 73 -0.28 -10.14 4.96
C ALA A 73 1.07 -10.63 5.49
N PRO A 74 1.21 -11.90 5.88
CA PRO A 74 2.49 -12.42 6.36
C PRO A 74 3.64 -12.16 5.38
N PRO A 75 4.88 -11.94 5.85
CA PRO A 75 6.03 -11.76 4.99
C PRO A 75 6.17 -12.89 3.96
N GLY A 76 6.29 -12.53 2.69
CA GLY A 76 6.32 -13.45 1.58
C GLY A 76 4.99 -13.61 0.82
N THR A 77 3.89 -13.04 1.31
CA THR A 77 2.60 -13.06 0.62
C THR A 77 2.70 -12.48 -0.78
N PHE A 78 3.28 -11.29 -0.94
CA PHE A 78 3.48 -10.67 -2.25
C PHE A 78 4.39 -11.51 -3.15
N ARG A 79 5.47 -12.07 -2.59
CA ARG A 79 6.36 -12.97 -3.34
C ARG A 79 5.62 -14.20 -3.86
N MET A 80 4.77 -14.82 -3.06
CA MET A 80 3.98 -15.98 -3.48
C MET A 80 2.98 -15.59 -4.57
N MET A 81 2.33 -14.45 -4.45
CA MET A 81 1.47 -13.92 -5.51
C MET A 81 2.25 -13.69 -6.81
N CYS A 82 3.45 -13.11 -6.75
CA CYS A 82 4.32 -12.95 -7.92
C CYS A 82 4.63 -14.30 -8.61
N LEU A 83 4.98 -15.32 -7.83
CA LEU A 83 5.25 -16.67 -8.38
C LEU A 83 3.99 -17.28 -9.01
N PHE A 84 2.82 -16.95 -8.52
CA PHE A 84 1.54 -17.44 -9.05
C PHE A 84 1.19 -16.81 -10.41
N VAL A 85 1.62 -15.57 -10.66
CA VAL A 85 1.26 -14.84 -11.88
C VAL A 85 2.36 -14.71 -12.93
N ILE A 86 3.63 -14.92 -12.58
CA ILE A 86 4.78 -14.67 -13.47
C ILE A 86 4.75 -15.49 -14.78
N HIS A 87 4.06 -16.60 -14.80
CA HIS A 87 3.92 -17.47 -15.96
C HIS A 87 2.62 -17.26 -16.74
N CYS A 88 1.84 -16.24 -16.42
CA CYS A 88 0.65 -15.87 -17.17
C CYS A 88 1.01 -15.41 -18.58
N GLN A 89 0.16 -15.74 -19.56
CA GLN A 89 0.41 -15.43 -20.95
C GLN A 89 0.06 -13.99 -21.32
N ASN A 90 -0.80 -13.36 -20.53
CA ASN A 90 -1.25 -11.98 -20.73
C ASN A 90 -1.64 -11.33 -19.40
N LEU A 91 -1.86 -10.01 -19.42
CA LEU A 91 -2.19 -9.24 -18.23
C LEU A 91 -3.54 -9.61 -17.62
N GLU A 92 -4.55 -9.88 -18.44
CA GLU A 92 -5.87 -10.33 -17.98
C GLU A 92 -5.75 -11.57 -17.10
N GLN A 93 -5.04 -12.60 -17.59
CA GLN A 93 -4.81 -13.81 -16.83
C GLN A 93 -4.03 -13.55 -15.54
N ALA A 94 -3.05 -12.63 -15.57
CA ALA A 94 -2.29 -12.24 -14.38
C ALA A 94 -3.17 -11.53 -13.35
N LEU A 95 -4.04 -10.63 -13.78
CA LEU A 95 -4.99 -9.93 -12.93
C LEU A 95 -5.97 -10.91 -12.26
N VAL A 96 -6.59 -11.78 -13.04
CA VAL A 96 -7.54 -12.78 -12.52
C VAL A 96 -6.86 -13.70 -11.50
N ARG A 97 -5.65 -14.19 -11.79
CA ARG A 97 -4.93 -15.06 -10.87
C ARG A 97 -4.43 -14.35 -9.61
N ALA A 98 -3.96 -13.11 -9.72
CA ALA A 98 -3.59 -12.33 -8.55
C ALA A 98 -4.80 -12.13 -7.63
N TRP A 99 -5.96 -11.92 -8.23
CA TRP A 99 -7.23 -11.87 -7.54
C TRP A 99 -7.56 -13.17 -6.82
N GLU A 100 -7.61 -14.30 -7.54
CA GLU A 100 -7.86 -15.63 -6.98
C GLU A 100 -6.92 -15.95 -5.81
N PHE A 101 -5.65 -15.53 -5.92
CA PHE A 101 -4.67 -15.69 -4.84
C PHE A 101 -5.06 -14.90 -3.59
N HIS A 102 -5.44 -13.64 -3.74
CA HIS A 102 -5.88 -12.82 -2.62
C HIS A 102 -7.19 -13.30 -2.01
N ASP A 103 -8.16 -13.68 -2.84
CA ASP A 103 -9.42 -14.26 -2.38
C ASP A 103 -9.19 -15.55 -1.60
N TYR A 104 -8.28 -16.39 -2.07
CA TYR A 104 -7.87 -17.60 -1.34
C TYR A 104 -7.24 -17.26 0.01
N CYS A 105 -6.32 -16.32 0.07
CA CYS A 105 -5.72 -15.88 1.33
C CYS A 105 -6.79 -15.31 2.29
N ASP A 106 -7.77 -14.61 1.76
CA ASP A 106 -8.85 -14.00 2.54
C ASP A 106 -9.79 -15.02 3.19
N GLN A 107 -9.95 -16.19 2.62
CA GLN A 107 -10.78 -17.29 3.20
C GLN A 107 -10.21 -17.83 4.51
N TYR A 108 -8.91 -17.61 4.78
CA TYR A 108 -8.23 -18.08 6.00
C TYR A 108 -8.01 -16.97 7.03
N ARG A 109 -8.76 -15.89 6.91
CA ARG A 109 -8.72 -14.80 7.91
C ARG A 109 -9.53 -15.15 9.15
N ASP A 110 -9.10 -14.60 10.27
CA ASP A 110 -9.83 -14.70 11.53
C ASP A 110 -11.21 -13.98 11.50
N VAL A 111 -11.35 -13.01 10.60
CA VAL A 111 -12.60 -12.27 10.38
C VAL A 111 -13.12 -12.57 8.98
N PRO A 112 -14.30 -13.17 8.85
CA PRO A 112 -14.91 -13.43 7.55
C PRO A 112 -15.17 -12.12 6.80
N ARG A 113 -14.78 -12.10 5.53
CA ARG A 113 -15.06 -10.98 4.64
C ARG A 113 -16.49 -11.06 4.12
N GLU A 114 -17.18 -9.93 4.03
CA GLU A 114 -18.42 -9.84 3.28
C GLU A 114 -18.16 -10.09 1.78
N PRO A 115 -18.95 -10.94 1.12
CA PRO A 115 -18.72 -11.31 -0.29
C PRO A 115 -18.64 -10.16 -1.29
N SER A 116 -19.15 -8.97 -0.89
CA SER A 116 -19.14 -7.75 -1.70
C SER A 116 -17.87 -6.91 -1.56
N GLU A 117 -16.97 -7.25 -0.66
CA GLU A 117 -15.79 -6.44 -0.29
C GLU A 117 -14.52 -6.80 -1.08
N GLY A 118 -14.67 -7.40 -2.23
CA GLY A 118 -13.55 -7.78 -3.06
C GLY A 118 -13.06 -6.71 -4.04
N PRO A 119 -11.79 -6.72 -4.50
CA PRO A 119 -11.46 -6.05 -5.71
C PRO A 119 -12.42 -6.58 -6.79
N PHE A 120 -13.03 -5.71 -7.52
CA PHE A 120 -13.89 -6.05 -8.63
C PHE A 120 -13.13 -5.77 -9.93
N LEU A 121 -13.05 -6.75 -10.80
CA LEU A 121 -12.43 -6.60 -12.10
C LEU A 121 -13.54 -6.67 -13.17
N ASP A 122 -13.89 -5.54 -13.75
CA ASP A 122 -14.78 -5.50 -14.89
C ASP A 122 -13.98 -5.57 -16.19
N LEU A 123 -14.00 -6.73 -16.83
CA LEU A 123 -13.32 -7.00 -18.10
C LEU A 123 -14.21 -6.74 -19.33
N GLU A 124 -15.50 -6.52 -19.13
CA GLU A 124 -16.45 -6.31 -20.23
C GLU A 124 -16.54 -4.82 -20.65
N ALA A 125 -16.10 -3.92 -19.79
CA ALA A 125 -16.03 -2.51 -20.09
C ALA A 125 -14.91 -2.22 -21.11
N PRO A 126 -15.03 -1.16 -21.92
CA PRO A 126 -13.95 -0.72 -22.82
C PRO A 126 -12.66 -0.31 -22.06
N LYS A 127 -12.75 -0.13 -20.76
CA LYS A 127 -11.66 0.13 -19.82
C LYS A 127 -11.77 -0.86 -18.67
N VAL A 128 -10.65 -1.43 -18.25
CA VAL A 128 -10.62 -2.30 -17.07
C VAL A 128 -10.78 -1.44 -15.83
N LEU A 129 -11.82 -1.69 -15.04
CA LEU A 129 -12.05 -1.07 -13.76
C LEU A 129 -11.58 -2.01 -12.65
N CYS A 130 -10.58 -1.59 -11.89
CA CYS A 130 -10.16 -2.28 -10.67
C CYS A 130 -10.71 -1.51 -9.46
N LEU A 131 -11.63 -2.11 -8.73
CA LEU A 131 -12.18 -1.56 -7.50
C LEU A 131 -11.56 -2.27 -6.31
N PHE A 132 -10.99 -1.51 -5.39
CA PHE A 132 -10.54 -1.99 -4.09
C PHE A 132 -11.43 -1.37 -3.03
N GLN A 133 -12.33 -2.17 -2.50
CA GLN A 133 -13.16 -1.74 -1.38
C GLN A 133 -12.46 -2.14 -0.08
N ARG A 134 -12.30 -1.21 0.82
CA ARG A 134 -11.83 -1.47 2.18
C ARG A 134 -12.81 -0.82 3.14
N SER A 135 -13.33 -1.61 4.05
CA SER A 135 -14.06 -1.12 5.20
C SER A 135 -13.10 -0.99 6.38
N GLY A 136 -13.20 0.09 7.10
CA GLY A 136 -12.41 0.16 8.30
C GLY A 136 -12.35 1.51 9.02
N SER A 137 -11.94 1.51 10.29
CA SER A 137 -11.91 2.63 11.23
C SER A 137 -10.53 3.32 11.34
N LEU A 138 -9.70 3.27 10.29
CA LEU A 138 -8.42 4.00 10.27
C LEU A 138 -8.66 5.51 10.21
N SER A 139 -7.69 6.29 10.68
CA SER A 139 -7.72 7.72 10.41
C SER A 139 -7.65 7.96 8.89
N ALA A 140 -8.33 9.01 8.40
CA ALA A 140 -8.40 9.33 6.97
C ALA A 140 -7.01 9.41 6.32
N ASP A 141 -5.99 9.93 7.02
CA ASP A 141 -4.61 10.01 6.52
C ASP A 141 -3.99 8.63 6.32
N ARG A 142 -4.20 7.68 7.23
CA ARG A 142 -3.68 6.30 7.09
C ARG A 142 -4.37 5.54 5.98
N GLU A 143 -5.68 5.67 5.91
CA GLU A 143 -6.48 5.07 4.86
C GLU A 143 -6.04 5.57 3.48
N HIS A 144 -5.84 6.89 3.34
CA HIS A 144 -5.38 7.49 2.10
C HIS A 144 -3.98 6.99 1.69
N VAL A 145 -3.01 7.01 2.62
CA VAL A 145 -1.64 6.51 2.35
C VAL A 145 -1.67 5.01 2.02
N GLY A 146 -2.45 4.23 2.74
CA GLY A 146 -2.60 2.79 2.49
C GLY A 146 -3.15 2.50 1.09
N HIS A 147 -4.22 3.17 0.69
CA HIS A 147 -4.83 3.01 -0.64
C HIS A 147 -3.88 3.46 -1.75
N ALA A 148 -3.27 4.64 -1.61
CA ALA A 148 -2.33 5.15 -2.60
C ALA A 148 -1.12 4.22 -2.80
N ASN A 149 -0.57 3.67 -1.70
CA ASN A 149 0.54 2.72 -1.78
C ASN A 149 0.14 1.41 -2.49
N VAL A 150 -1.01 0.85 -2.17
CA VAL A 150 -1.49 -0.39 -2.82
C VAL A 150 -1.70 -0.15 -4.31
N LEU A 151 -2.39 0.92 -4.69
CA LEU A 151 -2.64 1.24 -6.10
C LEU A 151 -1.34 1.49 -6.86
N LEU A 152 -0.40 2.25 -6.29
CA LEU A 152 0.91 2.49 -6.90
C LEU A 152 1.71 1.20 -7.07
N MET A 153 1.72 0.34 -6.05
CA MET A 153 2.40 -0.96 -6.09
C MET A 153 1.83 -1.83 -7.20
N MET A 154 0.51 -1.93 -7.30
CA MET A 154 -0.15 -2.72 -8.35
C MET A 154 0.08 -2.16 -9.74
N PHE A 155 -0.02 -0.84 -9.91
CA PHE A 155 0.28 -0.17 -11.17
C PHE A 155 1.72 -0.47 -11.64
N ARG A 156 2.70 -0.33 -10.75
CA ARG A 156 4.11 -0.62 -11.04
C ARG A 156 4.35 -2.10 -11.33
N PHE A 157 3.73 -2.98 -10.55
CA PHE A 157 3.86 -4.42 -10.72
C PHE A 157 3.29 -4.89 -12.06
N TYR A 158 2.08 -4.48 -12.42
CA TYR A 158 1.48 -4.87 -13.70
C TYR A 158 2.16 -4.23 -14.90
N SER A 159 2.63 -2.99 -14.77
CA SER A 159 3.48 -2.35 -15.79
C SER A 159 4.78 -3.14 -16.00
N TRP A 160 5.40 -3.61 -14.93
CA TRP A 160 6.59 -4.45 -14.99
C TRP A 160 6.31 -5.81 -15.65
N LEU A 161 5.19 -6.46 -15.33
CA LEU A 161 4.81 -7.75 -15.94
C LEU A 161 4.68 -7.69 -17.46
N ILE A 162 4.17 -6.59 -17.99
CA ILE A 162 3.99 -6.40 -19.44
C ILE A 162 5.17 -5.71 -20.11
N GLY A 163 6.21 -5.32 -19.35
CA GLY A 163 7.41 -4.65 -19.83
C GLY A 163 7.19 -3.23 -20.37
N ARG A 164 6.07 -2.59 -20.02
CA ARG A 164 5.74 -1.21 -20.40
C ARG A 164 4.82 -0.58 -19.35
N GLU A 165 4.77 0.74 -19.33
CA GLU A 165 3.82 1.46 -18.49
C GLU A 165 2.39 1.20 -18.93
N LEU A 166 1.52 0.92 -17.96
CA LEU A 166 0.08 0.78 -18.20
C LEU A 166 -0.49 2.15 -18.59
N PRO A 167 -1.37 2.23 -19.58
CA PRO A 167 -2.11 3.45 -19.87
C PRO A 167 -3.18 3.67 -18.78
N LEU A 168 -2.75 4.30 -17.67
CA LEU A 168 -3.64 4.68 -16.58
C LEU A 168 -4.42 5.92 -16.99
N GLU A 169 -5.74 5.85 -17.00
CA GLU A 169 -6.59 6.97 -17.39
C GLU A 169 -7.12 7.74 -16.19
N GLU A 170 -7.57 7.04 -15.15
CA GLU A 170 -8.18 7.66 -13.96
C GLU A 170 -7.87 6.83 -12.71
N VAL A 171 -7.71 7.51 -11.57
CA VAL A 171 -7.63 6.90 -10.24
C VAL A 171 -8.64 7.57 -9.33
N HIS A 172 -9.52 6.80 -8.73
CA HIS A 172 -10.51 7.28 -7.78
C HIS A 172 -10.17 6.75 -6.38
N LEU A 173 -9.90 7.65 -5.45
CA LEU A 173 -9.69 7.33 -4.04
C LEU A 173 -10.95 7.68 -3.26
N GLY A 174 -11.52 6.70 -2.53
CA GLY A 174 -12.74 6.89 -1.74
C GLY A 174 -12.55 7.75 -0.49
N ALA A 175 -11.31 8.05 -0.10
CA ALA A 175 -10.99 8.91 1.01
C ALA A 175 -11.10 10.40 0.63
N SER A 176 -11.38 11.26 1.62
CA SER A 176 -11.33 12.71 1.40
C SER A 176 -9.96 13.13 0.90
N ALA A 177 -9.92 14.03 -0.08
CA ALA A 177 -8.65 14.55 -0.59
C ALA A 177 -7.81 15.13 0.57
N PRO A 178 -6.51 14.81 0.63
CA PRO A 178 -5.63 15.43 1.62
C PRO A 178 -5.57 16.95 1.38
N ALA A 179 -5.24 17.70 2.44
CA ALA A 179 -5.18 19.16 2.39
C ALA A 179 -4.19 19.70 1.33
N SER A 180 -3.23 18.88 0.91
CA SER A 180 -2.33 19.15 -0.23
C SER A 180 -2.45 18.04 -1.25
N SER A 181 -3.20 18.25 -2.32
CA SER A 181 -3.37 17.29 -3.43
C SER A 181 -2.32 17.44 -4.53
N GLU A 182 -1.48 18.47 -4.48
CA GLU A 182 -0.50 18.83 -5.51
C GLU A 182 0.55 17.73 -5.82
N HIS A 183 0.68 16.72 -4.96
CA HIS A 183 1.63 15.61 -5.14
C HIS A 183 1.01 14.37 -5.81
N TYR A 184 -0.28 14.41 -6.13
CA TYR A 184 -1.02 13.30 -6.76
C TYR A 184 -1.47 13.62 -8.20
N GLU A 185 -1.10 14.79 -8.71
CA GLU A 185 -1.19 15.17 -10.12
C GLU A 185 0.15 14.84 -10.82
#